data_2c9b3963c07deabb3ab354b1022b5814
#
_entry.id   2c9b3963c07deabb3ab354b1022b5814
#
_cell.length_a   1.000
_cell.length_b   1.000
_cell.length_c   1.000
_cell.angle_alpha   90.00
_cell.angle_beta   90.00
_cell.angle_gamma   90.00
#
_symmetry.space_group_name_H-M   'P 1'
#
loop_
_entity.id
_entity.type
_entity.pdbx_description
1 polymer ?
#
loop_
_entity_poly.entity_id
_entity_poly.type
_entity_poly.pdbx_seq_one_letter_code
_entity_poly.pdbx_strand_id
1 'polypeptide(L)'
;MIKTKELLLAAAAVFVISTSAASAEKLTFYCSAQEDWCQLMANKFQDATGIKVNMTRKSSGETFAQIKAEAANPKGDVWWGGTGDPHLQAAEEDLTAPYVSPMRSELNDWAISQATSAGDKTIGIYSGALGYGYNEDLLKANNLPAPSCWKDLTKPEYKGFVQMANPNSSGTAYTTLATMVQLFGEDEGFQFMKDLHKNINQYTKSGSAPIKAAGRGENTVGIVFMHDAVKQAVSGFPIKVVAPCEGTGYEIGSMSIIKGARNMDEAKKFYDWALSAEAQTLALDVKAYQVPSNKGAKTSPSAPDLSSIKLIDYDFKKYGSSAERKRLLKKWDDEVSTLPQ
;
A
#
# COMPACT_ATOMS: atom_id res chain seq x y z
N MET A 1 75.16 -40.66 45.35
CA MET A 1 74.88 -40.59 43.90
C MET A 1 73.36 -40.54 43.71
N ILE A 2 72.80 -39.35 43.59
CA ILE A 2 71.33 -39.14 43.41
C ILE A 2 71.19 -38.52 42.05
N LYS A 3 70.46 -39.20 41.15
CA LYS A 3 70.14 -38.70 39.77
C LYS A 3 68.83 -37.92 39.82
N THR A 4 68.95 -36.62 39.59
CA THR A 4 67.79 -35.72 39.34
C THR A 4 67.18 -35.96 37.97
N LYS A 5 65.91 -36.28 37.91
CA LYS A 5 65.11 -36.32 36.66
C LYS A 5 64.44 -34.96 36.46
N GLU A 6 64.79 -34.27 35.40
CA GLU A 6 64.12 -33.06 34.98
C GLU A 6 62.72 -33.45 34.30
N LEU A 7 61.68 -32.85 34.80
CA LEU A 7 60.35 -32.97 34.24
C LEU A 7 60.07 -31.76 33.31
N LEU A 8 60.06 -31.97 32.01
CA LEU A 8 59.64 -30.99 31.03
C LEU A 8 58.11 -30.93 30.99
N LEU A 9 57.50 -29.83 31.50
CA LEU A 9 56.10 -29.50 31.29
C LEU A 9 55.93 -28.83 29.91
N ALA A 10 55.30 -29.52 28.97
CA ALA A 10 54.86 -28.94 27.73
C ALA A 10 53.47 -28.27 27.95
N ALA A 11 53.46 -26.92 27.96
CA ALA A 11 52.22 -26.15 27.99
C ALA A 11 51.57 -26.13 26.59
N ALA A 12 50.54 -26.92 26.39
CA ALA A 12 49.73 -26.85 25.17
C ALA A 12 48.77 -25.65 25.27
N ALA A 13 49.06 -24.58 24.52
CA ALA A 13 48.16 -23.44 24.35
C ALA A 13 46.96 -23.86 23.46
N VAL A 14 45.81 -24.07 24.06
CA VAL A 14 44.54 -24.28 23.32
C VAL A 14 44.06 -22.93 22.81
N PHE A 15 44.21 -22.68 21.52
CA PHE A 15 43.60 -21.55 20.81
C PHE A 15 42.13 -21.85 20.64
N VAL A 16 41.28 -21.26 21.49
CA VAL A 16 39.80 -21.28 21.31
C VAL A 16 39.48 -20.28 20.23
N ILE A 17 39.30 -20.76 19.00
CA ILE A 17 38.73 -19.97 17.89
C ILE A 17 37.26 -19.80 18.21
N SER A 18 36.88 -18.67 18.79
CA SER A 18 35.50 -18.24 18.93
C SER A 18 34.96 -17.94 17.54
N THR A 19 34.34 -18.91 16.87
CA THR A 19 33.50 -18.66 15.70
C THR A 19 32.29 -17.92 16.19
N SER A 20 32.28 -16.59 16.07
CA SER A 20 31.04 -15.81 16.15
C SER A 20 30.14 -16.33 15.05
N ALA A 21 29.09 -17.09 15.41
CA ALA A 21 28.03 -17.41 14.48
C ALA A 21 27.42 -16.06 14.04
N ALA A 22 27.76 -15.61 12.84
CA ALA A 22 27.11 -14.48 12.23
C ALA A 22 25.61 -14.82 12.20
N SER A 23 24.79 -14.08 12.93
CA SER A 23 23.34 -14.19 12.83
C SER A 23 23.01 -13.96 11.35
N ALA A 24 22.32 -14.91 10.73
CA ALA A 24 21.92 -14.75 9.32
C ALA A 24 21.15 -13.44 9.18
N GLU A 25 21.61 -12.58 8.28
CA GLU A 25 20.95 -11.30 7.97
C GLU A 25 19.48 -11.57 7.59
N LYS A 26 18.56 -10.85 8.20
CA LYS A 26 17.12 -11.04 7.99
C LYS A 26 16.40 -9.71 7.97
N LEU A 27 15.29 -9.67 7.26
CA LEU A 27 14.38 -8.52 7.18
C LEU A 27 12.95 -8.95 7.49
N THR A 28 12.27 -8.26 8.39
CA THR A 28 10.82 -8.40 8.59
C THR A 28 10.11 -7.33 7.78
N PHE A 29 9.42 -7.77 6.74
CA PHE A 29 8.84 -6.94 5.69
C PHE A 29 7.32 -6.91 5.81
N TYR A 30 6.74 -5.78 6.23
CA TYR A 30 5.30 -5.53 6.16
C TYR A 30 4.96 -4.95 4.80
N CYS A 31 4.02 -5.57 4.11
CA CYS A 31 3.61 -5.17 2.77
C CYS A 31 2.11 -4.87 2.71
N SER A 32 1.74 -3.77 2.03
CA SER A 32 0.32 -3.37 1.87
C SER A 32 -0.10 -3.23 0.40
N ALA A 33 0.74 -3.65 -0.55
CA ALA A 33 0.39 -3.79 -1.96
C ALA A 33 -0.37 -5.12 -2.23
N GLN A 34 -0.55 -5.49 -3.51
CA GLN A 34 -1.08 -6.79 -3.88
C GLN A 34 -0.11 -7.91 -3.45
N GLU A 35 -0.65 -9.07 -3.08
CA GLU A 35 0.09 -10.19 -2.52
C GLU A 35 1.22 -10.67 -3.44
N ASP A 36 0.93 -10.82 -4.73
CA ASP A 36 1.89 -11.27 -5.75
C ASP A 36 3.06 -10.27 -5.91
N TRP A 37 2.78 -8.97 -5.81
CA TRP A 37 3.84 -7.96 -5.85
C TRP A 37 4.67 -7.95 -4.56
N CYS A 38 4.02 -8.07 -3.40
CA CYS A 38 4.71 -8.21 -2.12
C CYS A 38 5.68 -9.40 -2.14
N GLN A 39 5.22 -10.56 -2.63
CA GLN A 39 6.02 -11.77 -2.71
C GLN A 39 7.18 -11.63 -3.72
N LEU A 40 6.93 -10.99 -4.86
CA LEU A 40 7.96 -10.71 -5.85
C LEU A 40 9.08 -9.84 -5.27
N MET A 41 8.73 -8.74 -4.59
CA MET A 41 9.71 -7.84 -3.97
C MET A 41 10.53 -8.55 -2.88
N ALA A 42 9.88 -9.36 -2.05
CA ALA A 42 10.56 -10.15 -1.03
C ALA A 42 11.57 -11.14 -1.63
N ASN A 43 11.15 -11.91 -2.65
CA ASN A 43 12.00 -12.90 -3.30
C ASN A 43 13.17 -12.24 -4.04
N LYS A 44 12.91 -11.19 -4.84
CA LYS A 44 13.94 -10.51 -5.63
C LYS A 44 14.98 -9.81 -4.76
N PHE A 45 14.57 -9.21 -3.64
CA PHE A 45 15.52 -8.66 -2.69
C PHE A 45 16.37 -9.76 -2.03
N GLN A 46 15.76 -10.87 -1.63
CA GLN A 46 16.50 -12.02 -1.07
C GLN A 46 17.48 -12.60 -2.08
N ASP A 47 17.07 -12.76 -3.35
CA ASP A 47 17.94 -13.27 -4.42
C ASP A 47 19.13 -12.35 -4.69
N ALA A 48 18.89 -11.02 -4.66
CA ALA A 48 19.92 -10.01 -4.94
C ALA A 48 20.93 -9.84 -3.79
N THR A 49 20.53 -10.09 -2.54
CA THR A 49 21.34 -9.72 -1.36
C THR A 49 21.74 -10.88 -0.46
N GLY A 50 21.06 -12.03 -0.58
CA GLY A 50 21.19 -13.15 0.37
C GLY A 50 20.50 -12.93 1.72
N ILE A 51 19.90 -11.74 1.96
CA ILE A 51 19.17 -11.42 3.19
C ILE A 51 17.84 -12.16 3.21
N LYS A 52 17.61 -12.96 4.24
CA LYS A 52 16.34 -13.69 4.40
C LYS A 52 15.19 -12.73 4.69
N VAL A 53 14.12 -12.78 3.90
CA VAL A 53 12.95 -11.92 4.06
C VAL A 53 11.78 -12.69 4.66
N ASN A 54 11.25 -12.19 5.79
CA ASN A 54 10.00 -12.64 6.39
C ASN A 54 8.90 -11.63 6.04
N MET A 55 8.07 -11.94 5.06
CA MET A 55 7.01 -11.06 4.57
C MET A 55 5.68 -11.33 5.28
N THR A 56 4.98 -10.25 5.64
CA THR A 56 3.57 -10.28 6.08
C THR A 56 2.78 -9.27 5.29
N ARG A 57 1.71 -9.72 4.64
CA ARG A 57 0.81 -8.84 3.88
C ARG A 57 -0.44 -8.50 4.68
N LYS A 58 -0.73 -7.18 4.81
CA LYS A 58 -1.97 -6.63 5.36
C LYS A 58 -2.37 -5.36 4.60
N SER A 59 -3.64 -4.97 4.69
CA SER A 59 -4.09 -3.68 4.15
C SER A 59 -3.49 -2.51 4.93
N SER A 60 -3.39 -1.33 4.31
CA SER A 60 -2.64 -0.18 4.86
C SER A 60 -3.12 0.24 6.25
N GLY A 61 -4.44 0.29 6.48
CA GLY A 61 -4.99 0.61 7.81
C GLY A 61 -4.69 -0.46 8.87
N GLU A 62 -4.72 -1.74 8.48
CA GLU A 62 -4.37 -2.86 9.39
C GLU A 62 -2.88 -2.85 9.73
N THR A 63 -2.01 -2.55 8.75
CA THR A 63 -0.55 -2.46 8.97
C THR A 63 -0.21 -1.29 9.88
N PHE A 64 -0.82 -0.11 9.67
CA PHE A 64 -0.69 1.03 10.56
C PHE A 64 -1.09 0.69 12.00
N ALA A 65 -2.25 0.05 12.20
CA ALA A 65 -2.72 -0.38 13.51
C ALA A 65 -1.76 -1.37 14.18
N GLN A 66 -1.18 -2.30 13.40
CA GLN A 66 -0.18 -3.25 13.89
C GLN A 66 1.11 -2.53 14.33
N ILE A 67 1.68 -1.65 13.50
CA ILE A 67 2.89 -0.90 13.82
C ILE A 67 2.67 -0.08 15.10
N LYS A 68 1.51 0.56 15.22
CA LYS A 68 1.13 1.32 16.42
C LYS A 68 1.04 0.43 17.68
N ALA A 69 0.43 -0.73 17.57
CA ALA A 69 0.34 -1.70 18.68
C ALA A 69 1.71 -2.27 19.08
N GLU A 70 2.65 -2.34 18.15
CA GLU A 70 4.01 -2.83 18.35
C GLU A 70 5.02 -1.74 18.74
N ALA A 71 4.60 -0.47 18.88
CA ALA A 71 5.50 0.68 19.05
C ALA A 71 6.50 0.53 20.20
N ALA A 72 6.10 -0.10 21.32
CA ALA A 72 6.98 -0.36 22.46
C ALA A 72 8.00 -1.51 22.21
N ASN A 73 7.74 -2.38 21.24
CA ASN A 73 8.59 -3.53 20.90
C ASN A 73 8.41 -3.89 19.43
N PRO A 74 8.95 -3.09 18.49
CA PRO A 74 8.76 -3.25 17.06
C PRO A 74 9.21 -4.64 16.58
N LYS A 75 8.42 -5.24 15.68
CA LYS A 75 8.71 -6.54 15.09
C LYS A 75 8.98 -6.44 13.60
N GLY A 76 8.39 -5.44 12.94
CA GLY A 76 8.67 -5.12 11.55
C GLY A 76 9.90 -4.22 11.41
N ASP A 77 10.58 -4.32 10.28
CA ASP A 77 11.74 -3.48 9.94
C ASP A 77 11.35 -2.44 8.88
N VAL A 78 10.64 -2.86 7.83
CA VAL A 78 10.17 -2.01 6.73
C VAL A 78 8.69 -2.24 6.49
N TRP A 79 7.99 -1.15 6.19
CA TRP A 79 6.63 -1.16 5.65
C TRP A 79 6.65 -0.60 4.23
N TRP A 80 6.27 -1.42 3.25
CA TRP A 80 6.29 -1.08 1.84
C TRP A 80 4.92 -1.23 1.19
N GLY A 81 4.54 -0.23 0.39
CA GLY A 81 3.31 -0.25 -0.39
C GLY A 81 2.05 0.08 0.40
N GLY A 82 0.96 0.16 -0.30
CA GLY A 82 -0.30 0.71 0.18
C GLY A 82 -0.34 2.23 0.05
N THR A 83 -1.46 2.83 0.41
CA THR A 83 -1.67 4.28 0.31
C THR A 83 -0.77 5.07 1.27
N GLY A 84 -0.40 6.29 0.87
CA GLY A 84 0.49 7.15 1.67
C GLY A 84 -0.14 7.71 2.94
N ASP A 85 -1.46 7.89 2.99
CA ASP A 85 -2.11 8.49 4.16
C ASP A 85 -1.77 7.79 5.48
N PRO A 86 -1.84 6.43 5.62
CA PRO A 86 -1.41 5.75 6.84
C PRO A 86 0.09 5.83 7.12
N HIS A 87 0.93 5.96 6.08
CA HIS A 87 2.36 6.18 6.26
C HIS A 87 2.65 7.59 6.80
N LEU A 88 1.92 8.61 6.32
CA LEU A 88 2.02 9.98 6.84
C LEU A 88 1.59 10.04 8.30
N GLN A 89 0.53 9.32 8.69
CA GLN A 89 0.11 9.20 10.08
C GLN A 89 1.17 8.51 10.95
N ALA A 90 1.77 7.42 10.44
CA ALA A 90 2.85 6.74 11.16
C ALA A 90 4.06 7.67 11.35
N ALA A 91 4.36 8.52 10.37
CA ALA A 91 5.40 9.54 10.46
C ALA A 91 5.06 10.62 11.49
N GLU A 92 3.81 11.12 11.51
CA GLU A 92 3.31 12.12 12.46
C GLU A 92 3.32 11.56 13.90
N GLU A 93 2.90 10.32 14.11
CA GLU A 93 2.89 9.64 15.41
C GLU A 93 4.27 9.10 15.83
N ASP A 94 5.34 9.44 15.09
CA ASP A 94 6.73 9.04 15.38
C ASP A 94 6.95 7.51 15.42
N LEU A 95 6.20 6.78 14.59
CA LEU A 95 6.28 5.32 14.46
C LEU A 95 7.26 4.87 13.36
N THR A 96 7.77 5.81 12.55
CA THR A 96 8.71 5.55 11.47
C THR A 96 10.00 6.37 11.64
N ALA A 97 11.12 5.83 11.19
CA ALA A 97 12.43 6.45 11.30
C ALA A 97 12.74 7.32 10.08
N PRO A 98 13.37 8.50 10.26
CA PRO A 98 13.82 9.30 9.14
C PRO A 98 14.99 8.62 8.42
N TYR A 99 14.93 8.60 7.09
CA TYR A 99 16.03 8.12 6.27
C TYR A 99 16.03 8.78 4.89
N VAL A 100 17.18 9.30 4.48
CA VAL A 100 17.37 9.88 3.14
C VAL A 100 18.18 8.89 2.29
N SER A 101 17.50 8.25 1.35
CA SER A 101 18.13 7.32 0.41
C SER A 101 19.03 8.05 -0.60
N PRO A 102 20.17 7.47 -0.99
CA PRO A 102 20.97 7.96 -2.10
C PRO A 102 20.20 7.97 -3.45
N MET A 103 19.15 7.16 -3.58
CA MET A 103 18.28 7.12 -4.77
C MET A 103 17.34 8.33 -4.89
N ARG A 104 17.23 9.18 -3.87
CA ARG A 104 16.24 10.27 -3.80
C ARG A 104 16.25 11.19 -5.03
N SER A 105 17.41 11.53 -5.57
CA SER A 105 17.54 12.42 -6.73
C SER A 105 16.99 11.83 -8.04
N GLU A 106 16.84 10.51 -8.10
CA GLU A 106 16.30 9.80 -9.27
C GLU A 106 14.77 9.78 -9.29
N LEU A 107 14.12 10.20 -8.20
CA LEU A 107 12.68 10.11 -8.04
C LEU A 107 11.95 11.32 -8.62
N ASN A 108 10.68 11.12 -8.95
CA ASN A 108 9.74 12.17 -9.32
C ASN A 108 9.49 13.14 -8.17
N ASP A 109 9.21 14.40 -8.49
CA ASP A 109 9.07 15.48 -7.51
C ASP A 109 7.94 15.23 -6.49
N TRP A 110 6.85 14.59 -6.91
CA TRP A 110 5.76 14.25 -5.99
C TRP A 110 6.19 13.27 -4.87
N ALA A 111 7.09 12.34 -5.16
CA ALA A 111 7.64 11.41 -4.17
C ALA A 111 8.60 12.11 -3.20
N ILE A 112 9.44 13.01 -3.73
CA ILE A 112 10.36 13.83 -2.94
C ILE A 112 9.60 14.79 -2.05
N SER A 113 8.55 15.44 -2.58
CA SER A 113 7.70 16.38 -1.83
C SER A 113 7.01 15.69 -0.65
N GLN A 114 6.49 14.47 -0.84
CA GLN A 114 5.92 13.69 0.25
C GLN A 114 6.95 13.39 1.35
N ALA A 115 8.17 12.94 0.96
CA ALA A 115 9.23 12.66 1.93
C ALA A 115 9.61 13.92 2.72
N THR A 116 9.80 15.06 2.03
CA THR A 116 10.14 16.33 2.65
C THR A 116 9.07 16.76 3.66
N SER A 117 7.79 16.68 3.27
CA SER A 117 6.67 17.07 4.16
C SER A 117 6.53 16.17 5.39
N ALA A 118 7.00 14.92 5.30
CA ALA A 118 7.00 13.94 6.38
C ALA A 118 8.30 13.90 7.20
N GLY A 119 9.24 14.83 6.98
CA GLY A 119 10.55 14.82 7.65
C GLY A 119 11.39 13.58 7.34
N ASP A 120 11.32 13.11 6.09
CA ASP A 120 11.99 11.92 5.57
C ASP A 120 11.64 10.60 6.29
N LYS A 121 10.51 10.57 7.00
CA LYS A 121 10.01 9.38 7.72
C LYS A 121 9.19 8.43 6.82
N THR A 122 8.84 8.86 5.61
CA THR A 122 8.21 8.06 4.55
C THR A 122 8.55 8.64 3.19
N ILE A 123 8.44 7.85 2.12
CA ILE A 123 8.68 8.28 0.75
C ILE A 123 7.68 7.64 -0.22
N GLY A 124 7.29 8.39 -1.25
CA GLY A 124 6.47 7.87 -2.33
C GLY A 124 7.23 6.87 -3.21
N ILE A 125 6.61 5.73 -3.50
CA ILE A 125 7.19 4.68 -4.34
C ILE A 125 6.42 4.45 -5.63
N TYR A 126 5.14 4.80 -5.66
CA TYR A 126 4.29 4.79 -6.85
C TYR A 126 3.09 5.73 -6.68
N SER A 127 2.37 5.97 -7.77
CA SER A 127 1.11 6.72 -7.75
C SER A 127 0.05 6.02 -8.60
N GLY A 128 -1.24 6.25 -8.28
CA GLY A 128 -2.36 5.69 -9.02
C GLY A 128 -3.68 6.42 -8.74
N ALA A 129 -4.49 6.62 -9.79
CA ALA A 129 -5.80 7.25 -9.67
C ALA A 129 -6.83 6.31 -9.06
N LEU A 130 -7.70 6.85 -8.19
CA LEU A 130 -8.88 6.17 -7.69
C LEU A 130 -9.93 6.13 -8.81
N GLY A 131 -10.81 5.12 -8.77
CA GLY A 131 -11.91 4.97 -9.70
C GLY A 131 -12.71 3.72 -9.37
N TYR A 132 -13.26 3.11 -10.39
CA TYR A 132 -13.92 1.83 -10.25
C TYR A 132 -13.82 1.02 -11.54
N GLY A 133 -14.12 -0.25 -11.45
CA GLY A 133 -14.30 -1.10 -12.61
C GLY A 133 -15.61 -1.86 -12.49
N TYR A 134 -16.18 -2.24 -13.63
CA TYR A 134 -17.36 -3.09 -13.66
C TYR A 134 -17.21 -4.27 -14.62
N ASN A 135 -17.88 -5.35 -14.30
CA ASN A 135 -17.96 -6.52 -15.17
C ASN A 135 -19.04 -6.28 -16.24
N GLU A 136 -18.63 -6.20 -17.52
CA GLU A 136 -19.54 -5.89 -18.64
C GLU A 136 -20.61 -6.95 -18.86
N ASP A 137 -20.29 -8.21 -18.61
CA ASP A 137 -21.23 -9.33 -18.79
C ASP A 137 -22.30 -9.32 -17.69
N LEU A 138 -21.89 -9.10 -16.43
CA LEU A 138 -22.84 -8.96 -15.33
C LEU A 138 -23.68 -7.69 -15.45
N LEU A 139 -23.12 -6.60 -15.95
CA LEU A 139 -23.86 -5.37 -16.18
C LEU A 139 -25.01 -5.63 -17.18
N LYS A 140 -24.71 -6.30 -18.30
CA LYS A 140 -25.70 -6.69 -19.30
C LYS A 140 -26.73 -7.68 -18.77
N ALA A 141 -26.28 -8.72 -18.06
CA ALA A 141 -27.15 -9.74 -17.48
C ALA A 141 -28.18 -9.19 -16.49
N ASN A 142 -27.81 -8.14 -15.77
CA ASN A 142 -28.68 -7.46 -14.79
C ASN A 142 -29.40 -6.24 -15.37
N ASN A 143 -29.31 -5.98 -16.67
CA ASN A 143 -29.88 -4.82 -17.36
C ASN A 143 -29.54 -3.47 -16.72
N LEU A 144 -28.31 -3.34 -16.20
CA LEU A 144 -27.82 -2.11 -15.58
C LEU A 144 -27.25 -1.17 -16.65
N PRO A 145 -27.46 0.15 -16.54
CA PRO A 145 -26.77 1.12 -17.38
C PRO A 145 -25.28 1.12 -17.07
N ALA A 146 -24.43 1.45 -18.05
CA ALA A 146 -23.00 1.57 -17.81
C ALA A 146 -22.71 2.85 -16.99
N PRO A 147 -22.12 2.76 -15.79
CA PRO A 147 -21.82 3.93 -14.98
C PRO A 147 -20.59 4.66 -15.53
N SER A 148 -20.60 6.00 -15.47
CA SER A 148 -19.51 6.87 -15.90
C SER A 148 -19.09 7.89 -14.85
N CYS A 149 -19.90 8.10 -13.84
CA CYS A 149 -19.71 9.09 -12.77
C CYS A 149 -19.82 8.42 -11.40
N TRP A 150 -19.28 9.05 -10.36
CA TRP A 150 -19.44 8.58 -8.99
C TRP A 150 -20.93 8.51 -8.59
N LYS A 151 -21.70 9.55 -8.93
CA LYS A 151 -23.13 9.64 -8.60
C LYS A 151 -23.98 8.54 -9.27
N ASP A 152 -23.50 7.94 -10.35
CA ASP A 152 -24.23 6.80 -10.94
C ASP A 152 -24.31 5.62 -9.98
N LEU A 153 -23.26 5.39 -9.17
CA LEU A 153 -23.19 4.27 -8.23
C LEU A 153 -24.15 4.39 -7.04
N THR A 154 -24.77 5.57 -6.83
CA THR A 154 -25.76 5.79 -5.77
C THR A 154 -27.20 5.59 -6.25
N LYS A 155 -27.43 5.37 -7.55
CA LYS A 155 -28.76 5.15 -8.11
C LYS A 155 -29.36 3.83 -7.62
N PRO A 156 -30.69 3.75 -7.40
CA PRO A 156 -31.35 2.57 -6.83
C PRO A 156 -31.15 1.28 -7.62
N GLU A 157 -30.98 1.37 -8.95
CA GLU A 157 -30.71 0.21 -9.80
C GLU A 157 -29.46 -0.55 -9.50
N TYR A 158 -28.47 0.10 -8.83
CA TYR A 158 -27.21 -0.54 -8.42
C TYR A 158 -27.28 -1.22 -7.04
N LYS A 159 -28.46 -1.27 -6.41
CA LYS A 159 -28.62 -1.88 -5.08
C LYS A 159 -28.13 -3.32 -5.07
N GLY A 160 -27.14 -3.61 -4.22
CA GLY A 160 -26.53 -4.93 -4.07
C GLY A 160 -25.51 -5.30 -5.16
N PHE A 161 -25.18 -4.37 -6.07
CA PHE A 161 -24.23 -4.63 -7.18
C PHE A 161 -22.88 -3.96 -7.02
N VAL A 162 -22.67 -3.18 -5.96
CA VAL A 162 -21.43 -2.44 -5.71
C VAL A 162 -20.67 -3.05 -4.54
N GLN A 163 -19.35 -3.15 -4.67
CA GLN A 163 -18.44 -3.47 -3.57
C GLN A 163 -17.40 -2.38 -3.38
N MET A 164 -17.02 -2.13 -2.15
CA MET A 164 -15.83 -1.40 -1.78
C MET A 164 -15.19 -2.03 -0.53
N ALA A 165 -13.97 -1.64 -0.21
CA ALA A 165 -13.37 -2.05 1.04
C ALA A 165 -13.88 -1.20 2.21
N ASN A 166 -13.63 -1.67 3.45
CA ASN A 166 -13.94 -0.92 4.66
C ASN A 166 -12.88 0.19 4.89
N PRO A 167 -13.27 1.46 5.09
CA PRO A 167 -12.34 2.57 5.30
C PRO A 167 -11.41 2.42 6.50
N ASN A 168 -11.81 1.69 7.54
CA ASN A 168 -10.96 1.44 8.70
C ASN A 168 -9.78 0.52 8.39
N SER A 169 -9.97 -0.49 7.52
CA SER A 169 -8.93 -1.47 7.21
C SER A 169 -8.13 -1.11 5.96
N SER A 170 -8.77 -0.50 4.96
CA SER A 170 -8.23 -0.27 3.62
C SER A 170 -7.87 1.20 3.38
N GLY A 171 -6.64 1.44 2.93
CA GLY A 171 -6.24 2.75 2.44
C GLY A 171 -7.05 3.19 1.22
N THR A 172 -7.31 2.29 0.25
CA THR A 172 -8.16 2.58 -0.92
C THR A 172 -9.54 3.13 -0.52
N ALA A 173 -10.17 2.48 0.46
CA ALA A 173 -11.49 2.91 0.91
C ALA A 173 -11.44 4.21 1.73
N TYR A 174 -10.37 4.44 2.49
CA TYR A 174 -10.17 5.73 3.14
C TYR A 174 -9.94 6.83 2.10
N THR A 175 -9.12 6.58 1.08
CA THR A 175 -8.94 7.54 -0.04
C THR A 175 -10.27 7.79 -0.75
N THR A 176 -11.14 6.78 -0.89
CA THR A 176 -12.50 6.98 -1.42
C THR A 176 -13.31 7.94 -0.55
N LEU A 177 -13.38 7.71 0.76
CA LEU A 177 -14.08 8.59 1.71
C LEU A 177 -13.54 10.02 1.65
N ALA A 178 -12.22 10.19 1.74
CA ALA A 178 -11.57 11.49 1.66
C ALA A 178 -11.77 12.19 0.30
N THR A 179 -11.82 11.42 -0.80
CA THR A 179 -12.12 11.93 -2.13
C THR A 179 -13.54 12.49 -2.20
N MET A 180 -14.54 11.78 -1.68
CA MET A 180 -15.94 12.26 -1.68
C MET A 180 -16.09 13.54 -0.88
N VAL A 181 -15.41 13.63 0.27
CA VAL A 181 -15.39 14.85 1.09
C VAL A 181 -14.73 16.02 0.36
N GLN A 182 -13.66 15.79 -0.39
CA GLN A 182 -12.97 16.84 -1.15
C GLN A 182 -13.71 17.25 -2.42
N LEU A 183 -14.37 16.31 -3.11
CA LEU A 183 -15.13 16.59 -4.33
C LEU A 183 -16.42 17.36 -4.08
N PHE A 184 -17.15 16.96 -3.04
CA PHE A 184 -18.53 17.43 -2.82
C PHE A 184 -18.68 18.34 -1.60
N GLY A 185 -17.61 18.49 -0.79
CA GLY A 185 -17.72 19.05 0.54
C GLY A 185 -18.12 17.98 1.56
N GLU A 186 -17.97 18.27 2.86
CA GLU A 186 -18.12 17.24 3.90
C GLU A 186 -19.56 16.69 3.98
N ASP A 187 -20.56 17.59 4.02
CA ASP A 187 -21.95 17.17 4.21
C ASP A 187 -22.47 16.38 3.01
N GLU A 188 -22.25 16.87 1.79
CA GLU A 188 -22.64 16.17 0.57
C GLU A 188 -21.81 14.92 0.33
N GLY A 189 -20.53 14.94 0.69
CA GLY A 189 -19.65 13.77 0.62
C GLY A 189 -20.13 12.64 1.53
N PHE A 190 -20.53 12.95 2.75
CA PHE A 190 -21.13 11.95 3.66
C PHE A 190 -22.53 11.53 3.22
N GLN A 191 -23.34 12.45 2.64
CA GLN A 191 -24.60 12.05 2.05
C GLN A 191 -24.40 11.07 0.88
N PHE A 192 -23.43 11.35 0.01
CA PHE A 192 -23.02 10.41 -1.05
C PHE A 192 -22.63 9.04 -0.47
N MET A 193 -21.83 8.99 0.60
CA MET A 193 -21.43 7.73 1.24
C MET A 193 -22.62 6.97 1.83
N LYS A 194 -23.62 7.66 2.39
CA LYS A 194 -24.88 7.07 2.88
C LYS A 194 -25.70 6.47 1.73
N ASP A 195 -25.79 7.16 0.60
CA ASP A 195 -26.52 6.68 -0.57
C ASP A 195 -25.79 5.51 -1.25
N LEU A 196 -24.48 5.59 -1.36
CA LEU A 196 -23.63 4.49 -1.84
C LEU A 196 -23.77 3.24 -0.95
N HIS A 197 -23.83 3.42 0.37
CA HIS A 197 -23.96 2.33 1.35
C HIS A 197 -25.18 1.44 1.09
N LYS A 198 -26.29 2.03 0.64
CA LYS A 198 -27.52 1.29 0.27
C LYS A 198 -27.32 0.33 -0.90
N ASN A 199 -26.31 0.59 -1.74
CA ASN A 199 -25.98 -0.18 -2.93
C ASN A 199 -24.82 -1.16 -2.72
N ILE A 200 -24.13 -1.05 -1.58
CA ILE A 200 -23.01 -1.94 -1.24
C ILE A 200 -23.56 -3.31 -0.80
N ASN A 201 -23.07 -4.38 -1.43
CA ASN A 201 -23.40 -5.74 -1.00
C ASN A 201 -22.42 -6.27 0.06
N GLN A 202 -21.17 -5.76 0.07
CA GLN A 202 -20.14 -6.18 1.02
C GLN A 202 -19.04 -5.13 1.15
N TYR A 203 -18.58 -4.91 2.38
CA TYR A 203 -17.32 -4.21 2.66
C TYR A 203 -16.18 -5.22 2.85
N THR A 204 -15.20 -5.20 1.94
CA THR A 204 -14.03 -6.10 2.01
C THR A 204 -12.93 -5.52 2.90
N LYS A 205 -11.98 -6.37 3.36
CA LYS A 205 -10.81 -5.89 4.09
C LYS A 205 -9.74 -5.28 3.18
N SER A 206 -9.55 -5.86 1.99
CA SER A 206 -8.53 -5.44 1.02
C SER A 206 -9.10 -4.53 -0.05
N GLY A 207 -8.40 -3.41 -0.35
CA GLY A 207 -8.80 -2.44 -1.35
C GLY A 207 -8.93 -2.99 -2.76
N SER A 208 -8.17 -4.03 -3.14
CA SER A 208 -8.24 -4.66 -4.46
C SER A 208 -9.23 -5.84 -4.54
N ALA A 209 -9.83 -6.26 -3.42
CA ALA A 209 -10.76 -7.39 -3.41
C ALA A 209 -12.04 -7.15 -4.23
N PRO A 210 -12.65 -5.95 -4.22
CA PRO A 210 -13.88 -5.68 -4.96
C PRO A 210 -13.76 -5.95 -6.46
N ILE A 211 -12.68 -5.53 -7.08
CA ILE A 211 -12.50 -5.72 -8.54
C ILE A 211 -12.09 -7.16 -8.90
N LYS A 212 -11.42 -7.86 -7.99
CA LYS A 212 -11.14 -9.28 -8.16
C LYS A 212 -12.45 -10.09 -8.11
N ALA A 213 -13.38 -9.74 -7.22
CA ALA A 213 -14.72 -10.33 -7.16
C ALA A 213 -15.50 -10.04 -8.46
N ALA A 214 -15.44 -8.81 -8.97
CA ALA A 214 -16.05 -8.45 -10.24
C ALA A 214 -15.46 -9.26 -11.41
N GLY A 215 -14.12 -9.42 -11.46
CA GLY A 215 -13.45 -10.24 -12.48
C GLY A 215 -13.95 -11.69 -12.48
N ARG A 216 -14.16 -12.29 -11.31
CA ARG A 216 -14.66 -13.67 -11.17
C ARG A 216 -16.18 -13.81 -11.36
N GLY A 217 -16.90 -12.72 -11.61
CA GLY A 217 -18.36 -12.76 -11.77
C GLY A 217 -19.14 -12.83 -10.45
N GLU A 218 -18.51 -12.51 -9.31
CA GLU A 218 -19.13 -12.54 -7.97
C GLU A 218 -19.74 -11.19 -7.58
N ASN A 219 -19.41 -10.11 -8.31
CA ASN A 219 -19.87 -8.75 -8.09
C ASN A 219 -19.87 -7.97 -9.41
N THR A 220 -20.73 -6.95 -9.54
CA THR A 220 -20.80 -6.18 -10.79
C THR A 220 -19.82 -5.01 -10.81
N VAL A 221 -19.77 -4.19 -9.74
CA VAL A 221 -18.96 -2.98 -9.69
C VAL A 221 -18.02 -3.01 -8.49
N GLY A 222 -16.72 -2.79 -8.70
CA GLY A 222 -15.73 -2.67 -7.64
C GLY A 222 -15.10 -1.30 -7.59
N ILE A 223 -15.23 -0.58 -6.45
CA ILE A 223 -14.51 0.68 -6.20
C ILE A 223 -13.08 0.35 -5.77
N VAL A 224 -12.11 0.82 -6.55
CA VAL A 224 -10.69 0.45 -6.41
C VAL A 224 -9.79 1.55 -6.99
N PHE A 225 -8.48 1.43 -6.83
CA PHE A 225 -7.56 2.16 -7.71
C PHE A 225 -7.61 1.60 -9.14
N MET A 226 -7.58 2.46 -10.13
CA MET A 226 -7.76 2.08 -11.53
C MET A 226 -6.74 1.04 -12.01
N HIS A 227 -5.51 1.07 -11.52
CA HIS A 227 -4.50 0.07 -11.87
C HIS A 227 -4.89 -1.36 -11.47
N ASP A 228 -5.67 -1.54 -10.39
CA ASP A 228 -6.21 -2.85 -10.00
C ASP A 228 -7.27 -3.34 -10.99
N ALA A 229 -8.11 -2.44 -11.49
CA ALA A 229 -9.11 -2.76 -12.52
C ALA A 229 -8.43 -3.06 -13.87
N VAL A 230 -7.42 -2.29 -14.26
CA VAL A 230 -6.59 -2.56 -15.45
C VAL A 230 -5.95 -3.94 -15.38
N LYS A 231 -5.41 -4.33 -14.20
CA LYS A 231 -4.84 -5.67 -14.00
C LYS A 231 -5.83 -6.78 -14.34
N GLN A 232 -7.10 -6.65 -13.92
CA GLN A 232 -8.14 -7.63 -14.24
C GLN A 232 -8.45 -7.62 -15.75
N ALA A 233 -8.63 -6.46 -16.36
CA ALA A 233 -8.91 -6.33 -17.78
C ALA A 233 -7.80 -6.94 -18.65
N VAL A 234 -6.53 -6.62 -18.38
CA VAL A 234 -5.36 -7.18 -19.10
C VAL A 234 -5.17 -8.68 -18.83
N SER A 235 -5.72 -9.18 -17.73
CA SER A 235 -5.73 -10.62 -17.43
C SER A 235 -6.86 -11.39 -18.12
N GLY A 236 -7.67 -10.71 -18.97
CA GLY A 236 -8.71 -11.34 -19.80
C GLY A 236 -10.09 -11.39 -19.14
N PHE A 237 -10.28 -10.77 -17.98
CA PHE A 237 -11.62 -10.64 -17.39
C PHE A 237 -12.41 -9.53 -18.08
N PRO A 238 -13.75 -9.63 -18.17
CA PRO A 238 -14.60 -8.66 -18.84
C PRO A 238 -14.80 -7.39 -17.98
N ILE A 239 -13.69 -6.75 -17.63
CA ILE A 239 -13.68 -5.57 -16.76
C ILE A 239 -13.48 -4.31 -17.60
N LYS A 240 -14.42 -3.37 -17.46
CA LYS A 240 -14.28 -2.00 -17.92
C LYS A 240 -13.78 -1.11 -16.79
N VAL A 241 -12.71 -0.35 -17.06
CA VAL A 241 -12.13 0.61 -16.11
C VAL A 241 -12.77 1.96 -16.31
N VAL A 242 -13.11 2.66 -15.23
CA VAL A 242 -13.77 3.96 -15.27
C VAL A 242 -13.02 4.99 -14.42
N ALA A 243 -12.64 6.10 -15.07
CA ALA A 243 -12.29 7.34 -14.41
C ALA A 243 -13.58 8.17 -14.25
N PRO A 244 -14.04 8.44 -13.01
CA PRO A 244 -15.34 9.10 -12.80
C PRO A 244 -15.39 10.52 -13.35
N CYS A 245 -16.51 10.89 -13.96
CA CYS A 245 -16.71 12.14 -14.70
C CYS A 245 -16.56 13.41 -13.84
N GLU A 246 -16.90 13.32 -12.55
CA GLU A 246 -16.75 14.46 -11.62
C GLU A 246 -15.29 14.80 -11.33
N GLY A 247 -14.43 13.87 -11.56
CA GLY A 247 -13.03 13.85 -11.14
C GLY A 247 -12.81 12.86 -10.00
N THR A 248 -11.56 12.66 -9.59
CA THR A 248 -11.23 11.65 -8.59
C THR A 248 -9.96 11.97 -7.82
N GLY A 249 -9.81 11.36 -6.65
CA GLY A 249 -8.58 11.38 -5.89
C GLY A 249 -7.53 10.41 -6.45
N TYR A 250 -6.38 10.40 -5.82
CA TYR A 250 -5.28 9.52 -6.17
C TYR A 250 -4.46 9.18 -4.93
N GLU A 251 -3.66 8.13 -5.03
CA GLU A 251 -2.69 7.77 -4.00
C GLU A 251 -1.27 8.16 -4.41
N ILE A 252 -0.44 8.40 -3.40
CA ILE A 252 1.00 8.26 -3.46
C ILE A 252 1.32 7.06 -2.55
N GLY A 253 1.45 5.88 -3.15
CA GLY A 253 1.82 4.69 -2.41
C GLY A 253 3.21 4.84 -1.82
N SER A 254 3.43 4.36 -0.59
CA SER A 254 4.59 4.79 0.19
C SER A 254 5.38 3.65 0.79
N MET A 255 6.58 4.00 1.26
CA MET A 255 7.47 3.11 2.02
C MET A 255 8.04 3.85 3.23
N SER A 256 8.21 3.12 4.34
CA SER A 256 8.77 3.65 5.59
C SER A 256 9.65 2.61 6.27
N ILE A 257 10.72 3.06 6.92
CA ILE A 257 11.45 2.25 7.89
C ILE A 257 10.74 2.37 9.24
N ILE A 258 10.45 1.26 9.89
CA ILE A 258 9.76 1.25 11.18
C ILE A 258 10.72 1.74 12.26
N LYS A 259 10.29 2.67 13.12
CA LYS A 259 11.11 3.18 14.20
C LYS A 259 11.43 2.06 15.19
N GLY A 260 12.71 1.91 15.53
CA GLY A 260 13.19 0.81 16.37
C GLY A 260 13.28 -0.54 15.66
N ALA A 261 13.30 -0.54 14.31
CA ALA A 261 13.61 -1.72 13.50
C ALA A 261 14.82 -2.47 14.05
N ARG A 262 14.68 -3.79 14.20
CA ARG A 262 15.75 -4.62 14.78
C ARG A 262 16.88 -4.88 13.80
N ASN A 263 16.59 -4.82 12.52
CA ASN A 263 17.51 -5.07 11.43
C ASN A 263 17.58 -3.79 10.57
N MET A 264 18.07 -2.69 11.19
CA MET A 264 18.06 -1.34 10.61
C MET A 264 18.92 -1.25 9.33
N ASP A 265 20.06 -1.92 9.29
CA ASP A 265 20.95 -1.87 8.12
C ASP A 265 20.33 -2.63 6.94
N GLU A 266 19.67 -3.76 7.18
CA GLU A 266 18.91 -4.51 6.17
C GLU A 266 17.69 -3.73 5.71
N ALA A 267 17.03 -3.01 6.61
CA ALA A 267 15.92 -2.12 6.28
C ALA A 267 16.36 -1.00 5.32
N LYS A 268 17.52 -0.36 5.56
CA LYS A 268 18.08 0.65 4.65
C LYS A 268 18.50 0.06 3.31
N LYS A 269 19.12 -1.13 3.30
CA LYS A 269 19.47 -1.85 2.06
C LYS A 269 18.21 -2.13 1.22
N PHE A 270 17.12 -2.60 1.86
CA PHE A 270 15.85 -2.81 1.18
C PHE A 270 15.26 -1.49 0.67
N TYR A 271 15.29 -0.44 1.48
CA TYR A 271 14.75 0.87 1.14
C TYR A 271 15.44 1.44 -0.11
N ASP A 272 16.77 1.41 -0.15
CA ASP A 272 17.54 1.90 -1.29
C ASP A 272 17.30 1.06 -2.54
N TRP A 273 17.31 -0.26 -2.41
CA TRP A 273 17.03 -1.18 -3.51
C TRP A 273 15.62 -0.98 -4.08
N ALA A 274 14.60 -0.87 -3.23
CA ALA A 274 13.21 -0.71 -3.63
C ALA A 274 12.92 0.63 -4.35
N LEU A 275 13.80 1.63 -4.20
CA LEU A 275 13.73 2.91 -4.90
C LEU A 275 14.50 2.91 -6.23
N SER A 276 15.27 1.87 -6.55
CA SER A 276 15.98 1.78 -7.81
C SER A 276 15.03 1.59 -9.01
N ALA A 277 15.45 2.05 -10.18
CA ALA A 277 14.70 1.86 -11.42
C ALA A 277 14.48 0.37 -11.75
N GLU A 278 15.47 -0.48 -11.44
CA GLU A 278 15.39 -1.92 -11.65
C GLU A 278 14.29 -2.54 -10.78
N ALA A 279 14.31 -2.29 -9.47
CA ALA A 279 13.31 -2.84 -8.54
C ALA A 279 11.89 -2.34 -8.85
N GLN A 280 11.73 -1.06 -9.20
CA GLN A 280 10.40 -0.53 -9.54
C GLN A 280 9.89 -1.06 -10.88
N THR A 281 10.78 -1.40 -11.83
CA THR A 281 10.40 -2.05 -13.09
C THR A 281 9.83 -3.46 -12.88
N LEU A 282 10.19 -4.15 -11.79
CA LEU A 282 9.66 -5.49 -11.46
C LEU A 282 8.12 -5.50 -11.31
N ALA A 283 7.50 -4.36 -11.09
CA ALA A 283 6.03 -4.23 -11.09
C ALA A 283 5.39 -4.83 -12.35
N LEU A 284 6.06 -4.75 -13.50
CA LEU A 284 5.57 -5.28 -14.77
C LEU A 284 5.44 -6.81 -14.77
N ASP A 285 6.30 -7.52 -14.05
CA ASP A 285 6.32 -8.99 -13.98
C ASP A 285 5.03 -9.55 -13.34
N VAL A 286 4.37 -8.75 -12.51
CA VAL A 286 3.13 -9.10 -11.82
C VAL A 286 1.93 -8.28 -12.28
N LYS A 287 2.05 -7.59 -13.42
CA LYS A 287 1.00 -6.72 -13.95
C LYS A 287 0.51 -5.66 -12.94
N ALA A 288 1.44 -5.06 -12.20
CA ALA A 288 1.17 -3.92 -11.36
C ALA A 288 1.36 -2.65 -12.20
N TYR A 289 0.29 -1.88 -12.36
CA TYR A 289 0.19 -0.78 -13.32
C TYR A 289 0.17 0.60 -12.67
N GLN A 290 0.74 0.71 -11.48
CA GLN A 290 1.01 1.99 -10.82
C GLN A 290 2.12 2.75 -11.55
N VAL A 291 2.09 4.08 -11.46
CA VAL A 291 3.17 4.93 -11.99
C VAL A 291 4.33 4.92 -10.98
N PRO A 292 5.53 4.44 -11.36
CA PRO A 292 6.66 4.36 -10.43
C PRO A 292 7.20 5.74 -10.05
N SER A 293 7.80 5.84 -8.86
CA SER A 293 8.44 7.09 -8.43
C SER A 293 9.81 7.32 -9.06
N ASN A 294 10.55 6.28 -9.43
CA ASN A 294 11.86 6.43 -10.08
C ASN A 294 11.68 6.75 -11.57
N LYS A 295 12.29 7.86 -12.02
CA LYS A 295 12.21 8.37 -13.39
C LYS A 295 12.77 7.41 -14.44
N GLY A 296 13.69 6.51 -14.04
CA GLY A 296 14.29 5.50 -14.93
C GLY A 296 13.52 4.18 -14.98
N ALA A 297 12.51 3.98 -14.14
CA ALA A 297 11.73 2.75 -14.14
C ALA A 297 10.81 2.67 -15.36
N LYS A 298 10.66 1.45 -15.91
CA LYS A 298 9.78 1.21 -17.04
C LYS A 298 8.32 1.15 -16.59
N THR A 299 7.44 1.73 -17.40
CA THR A 299 5.98 1.67 -17.23
C THR A 299 5.34 0.83 -18.32
N SER A 300 4.17 0.25 -18.03
CA SER A 300 3.38 -0.45 -19.04
C SER A 300 2.55 0.54 -19.88
N PRO A 301 2.39 0.31 -21.18
CA PRO A 301 1.42 1.06 -21.98
C PRO A 301 -0.04 0.86 -21.50
N SER A 302 -0.31 -0.18 -20.72
CA SER A 302 -1.62 -0.42 -20.10
C SER A 302 -1.84 0.36 -18.80
N ALA A 303 -0.80 1.00 -18.24
CA ALA A 303 -0.96 1.82 -17.05
C ALA A 303 -1.90 3.00 -17.34
N PRO A 304 -2.80 3.36 -16.37
CA PRO A 304 -3.62 4.55 -16.52
C PRO A 304 -2.75 5.80 -16.73
N ASP A 305 -3.04 6.56 -17.77
CA ASP A 305 -2.40 7.85 -17.98
C ASP A 305 -3.03 8.88 -17.04
N LEU A 306 -2.32 9.19 -15.95
CA LEU A 306 -2.79 10.12 -14.93
C LEU A 306 -3.00 11.54 -15.48
N SER A 307 -2.31 11.93 -16.56
CA SER A 307 -2.48 13.25 -17.17
C SER A 307 -3.81 13.41 -17.92
N SER A 308 -4.42 12.30 -18.33
CA SER A 308 -5.72 12.26 -19.00
C SER A 308 -6.91 12.16 -18.03
N ILE A 309 -6.65 11.95 -16.73
CA ILE A 309 -7.66 11.78 -15.70
C ILE A 309 -7.87 13.11 -14.95
N LYS A 310 -9.13 13.49 -14.74
CA LYS A 310 -9.45 14.67 -13.93
C LYS A 310 -9.17 14.39 -12.46
N LEU A 311 -7.92 14.56 -12.03
CA LEU A 311 -7.53 14.43 -10.63
C LEU A 311 -7.91 15.69 -9.84
N ILE A 312 -8.34 15.51 -8.60
CA ILE A 312 -8.49 16.62 -7.65
C ILE A 312 -7.10 17.02 -7.10
N ASP A 313 -6.99 18.24 -6.59
CA ASP A 313 -5.85 18.64 -5.77
C ASP A 313 -6.00 18.01 -4.37
N TYR A 314 -5.55 16.75 -4.26
CA TYR A 314 -5.75 15.96 -3.03
C TYR A 314 -4.88 16.49 -1.90
N ASP A 315 -5.50 17.00 -0.84
CA ASP A 315 -4.81 17.55 0.33
C ASP A 315 -4.25 16.44 1.24
N PHE A 316 -3.09 15.90 0.84
CA PHE A 316 -2.37 14.88 1.63
C PHE A 316 -1.98 15.37 3.02
N LYS A 317 -1.76 16.66 3.22
CA LYS A 317 -1.42 17.23 4.53
C LYS A 317 -2.59 17.12 5.51
N LYS A 318 -3.79 17.45 5.06
CA LYS A 318 -5.01 17.38 5.88
C LYS A 318 -5.44 15.92 6.06
N TYR A 319 -5.68 15.21 4.96
CA TYR A 319 -6.29 13.87 4.97
C TYR A 319 -5.30 12.76 5.35
N GLY A 320 -4.00 13.01 5.23
CA GLY A 320 -2.93 12.17 5.78
C GLY A 320 -2.62 12.42 7.25
N SER A 321 -3.26 13.38 7.92
CA SER A 321 -3.07 13.59 9.36
C SER A 321 -3.85 12.59 10.21
N SER A 322 -3.28 12.21 11.37
CA SER A 322 -3.91 11.30 12.33
C SER A 322 -5.25 11.85 12.87
N ALA A 323 -5.31 13.17 13.12
CA ALA A 323 -6.50 13.81 13.65
C ALA A 323 -7.67 13.73 12.66
N GLU A 324 -7.43 14.10 11.39
CA GLU A 324 -8.48 14.12 10.36
C GLU A 324 -8.93 12.70 9.99
N ARG A 325 -7.99 11.77 9.83
CA ARG A 325 -8.36 10.37 9.59
C ARG A 325 -9.22 9.81 10.70
N LYS A 326 -8.83 9.99 11.95
CA LYS A 326 -9.62 9.51 13.09
C LYS A 326 -11.01 10.13 13.12
N ARG A 327 -11.12 11.42 12.81
CA ARG A 327 -12.39 12.15 12.76
C ARG A 327 -13.30 11.60 11.64
N LEU A 328 -12.78 11.45 10.43
CA LEU A 328 -13.56 10.97 9.29
C LEU A 328 -13.97 9.50 9.46
N LEU A 329 -13.08 8.64 9.95
CA LEU A 329 -13.41 7.24 10.23
C LEU A 329 -14.47 7.12 11.32
N LYS A 330 -14.36 7.91 12.40
CA LYS A 330 -15.40 7.93 13.44
C LYS A 330 -16.74 8.39 12.86
N LYS A 331 -16.77 9.45 12.05
CA LYS A 331 -18.00 9.93 11.42
C LYS A 331 -18.59 8.88 10.46
N TRP A 332 -17.73 8.17 9.70
CA TRP A 332 -18.19 7.07 8.85
C TRP A 332 -18.76 5.90 9.68
N ASP A 333 -18.12 5.54 10.80
CA ASP A 333 -18.62 4.51 11.71
C ASP A 333 -19.97 4.89 12.29
N ASP A 334 -20.13 6.14 12.76
CA ASP A 334 -21.33 6.61 13.43
C ASP A 334 -22.52 6.84 12.45
N GLU A 335 -22.25 7.36 11.25
CA GLU A 335 -23.29 7.89 10.37
C GLU A 335 -23.58 7.05 9.12
N VAL A 336 -22.64 6.19 8.71
CA VAL A 336 -22.76 5.41 7.47
C VAL A 336 -22.82 3.92 7.76
N SER A 337 -21.82 3.38 8.47
CA SER A 337 -21.69 1.92 8.65
C SER A 337 -22.81 1.29 9.48
N THR A 338 -23.51 2.07 10.28
CA THR A 338 -24.64 1.63 11.12
C THR A 338 -26.00 1.65 10.41
N LEU A 339 -26.05 2.21 9.21
CA LEU A 339 -27.29 2.25 8.43
C LEU A 339 -27.64 0.87 7.86
N PRO A 340 -28.92 0.58 7.62
CA PRO A 340 -29.31 -0.62 6.88
C PRO A 340 -28.88 -0.52 5.41
N GLN A 341 -28.43 -1.66 4.88
CA GLN A 341 -28.12 -1.83 3.45
C GLN A 341 -29.33 -2.20 2.62
#